data_6918e34ae02e50b9074c25bd115c1bf5
#
_entry.id   6918e34ae02e50b9074c25bd115c1bf5
#
_cell.length_a   1.000
_cell.length_b   1.000
_cell.length_c   1.000
_cell.angle_alpha   90.00
_cell.angle_beta   90.00
_cell.angle_gamma   90.00
#
_symmetry.space_group_name_H-M   'P 1'
#
loop_
_entity.id
_entity.type
_entity.pdbx_description
1 polymer ?
#
loop_
_entity_poly.entity_id
_entity_poly.type
_entity_poly.pdbx_seq_one_letter_code
_entity_poly.pdbx_strand_id
1 'polypeptide(L)'
;MQDCSFVLDKYANVETYVTAKMEGQSATYLFQPKRNIFGRKIEMGTYTVCSRNNAYFVKRGMPHLFDLSERLGIKEKLLAYYKKYGISLAIQGEVCGPKIQKNIYDFPCHWLFVYKIRDLTNARDLPWCDLELAVERLNELGEGKFDILRVVPLVREFQVLEDMDLGNYKNAEFLCHLGFKKPFFNDGNDVIEVVSGKKGKDYFLHEGVVVRGMNNEFSFKIKDAEYAYDFSGKE
;
A
#
# COMPACT_ATOMS: atom_id res chain seq x y z
N MET A 1 10.91 19.65 3.01
CA MET A 1 9.60 19.32 3.61
C MET A 1 8.55 19.82 2.63
N GLN A 2 7.61 18.94 2.21
CA GLN A 2 6.49 19.42 1.39
C GLN A 2 5.70 20.40 2.27
N ASP A 3 5.40 21.59 1.77
CA ASP A 3 4.61 22.55 2.53
C ASP A 3 3.19 21.99 2.69
N CYS A 4 2.84 21.61 3.91
CA CYS A 4 1.55 21.03 4.26
C CYS A 4 0.63 22.03 4.95
N SER A 5 1.05 23.31 5.11
CA SER A 5 0.29 24.33 5.84
C SER A 5 -1.14 24.46 5.32
N PHE A 6 -1.31 24.53 4.00
CA PHE A 6 -2.63 24.57 3.37
C PHE A 6 -3.51 23.36 3.70
N VAL A 7 -2.92 22.16 3.79
CA VAL A 7 -3.67 20.93 4.14
C VAL A 7 -4.10 21.00 5.60
N LEU A 8 -3.21 21.43 6.49
CA LEU A 8 -3.51 21.55 7.92
C LEU A 8 -4.63 22.55 8.19
N ASP A 9 -4.55 23.72 7.56
CA ASP A 9 -5.59 24.76 7.71
C ASP A 9 -6.95 24.31 7.15
N LYS A 10 -6.94 23.70 5.96
CA LYS A 10 -8.17 23.33 5.25
C LYS A 10 -8.89 22.12 5.86
N TYR A 11 -8.13 21.17 6.41
CA TYR A 11 -8.64 19.87 6.84
C TYR A 11 -8.44 19.60 8.34
N ALA A 12 -8.24 20.66 9.15
CA ALA A 12 -8.00 20.58 10.59
C ALA A 12 -8.94 19.61 11.32
N ASN A 13 -10.23 19.72 11.06
CA ASN A 13 -11.29 18.93 11.71
C ASN A 13 -11.60 17.58 11.02
N VAL A 14 -10.77 17.12 10.09
CA VAL A 14 -10.99 15.86 9.38
C VAL A 14 -10.36 14.72 10.14
N GLU A 15 -11.12 13.66 10.36
CA GLU A 15 -10.61 12.40 10.90
C GLU A 15 -9.59 11.77 9.92
N THR A 16 -8.50 11.29 10.48
CA THR A 16 -7.36 10.78 9.73
C THR A 16 -6.98 9.38 10.17
N TYR A 17 -6.24 8.71 9.31
CA TYR A 17 -5.49 7.53 9.64
C TYR A 17 -4.03 7.69 9.19
N VAL A 18 -3.14 6.99 9.88
CA VAL A 18 -1.70 7.03 9.63
C VAL A 18 -1.21 5.65 9.29
N THR A 19 -0.56 5.53 8.14
CA THR A 19 0.03 4.26 7.70
C THR A 19 1.54 4.37 7.57
N ALA A 20 2.22 3.23 7.63
CA ALA A 20 3.64 3.16 7.31
C ALA A 20 3.91 3.68 5.90
N LYS A 21 4.96 4.47 5.76
CA LYS A 21 5.54 4.76 4.46
C LYS A 21 6.51 3.64 4.10
N MET A 22 6.02 2.69 3.30
CA MET A 22 6.84 1.57 2.86
C MET A 22 7.92 2.03 1.88
N GLU A 23 9.13 1.55 2.07
CA GLU A 23 10.24 1.74 1.12
C GLU A 23 10.12 0.73 -0.01
N GLY A 24 9.79 1.20 -1.20
CA GLY A 24 9.54 0.30 -2.32
C GLY A 24 9.33 0.99 -3.65
N GLN A 25 8.62 0.31 -4.52
CA GLN A 25 8.21 0.78 -5.83
C GLN A 25 6.68 0.73 -5.94
N SER A 26 6.07 1.85 -6.29
CA SER A 26 4.63 1.89 -6.53
C SER A 26 4.23 1.03 -7.72
N ALA A 27 3.19 0.21 -7.54
CA ALA A 27 2.56 -0.59 -8.57
C ALA A 27 1.05 -0.48 -8.50
N THR A 28 0.40 -0.57 -9.68
CA THR A 28 -1.05 -0.63 -9.78
C THR A 28 -1.45 -1.81 -10.65
N TYR A 29 -2.40 -2.59 -10.19
CA TYR A 29 -2.98 -3.73 -10.88
C TYR A 29 -4.46 -3.48 -11.08
N LEU A 30 -4.92 -3.59 -12.32
CA LEU A 30 -6.32 -3.32 -12.62
C LEU A 30 -6.90 -4.29 -13.64
N PHE A 31 -8.18 -4.58 -13.49
CA PHE A 31 -8.99 -5.32 -14.44
C PHE A 31 -10.11 -4.43 -14.95
N GLN A 32 -10.18 -4.24 -16.28
CA GLN A 32 -11.23 -3.47 -16.95
C GLN A 32 -12.08 -4.41 -17.80
N PRO A 33 -13.36 -4.64 -17.47
CA PRO A 33 -14.24 -5.44 -18.31
C PRO A 33 -14.46 -4.76 -19.67
N LYS A 34 -14.47 -5.56 -20.72
CA LYS A 34 -14.91 -5.08 -22.04
C LYS A 34 -16.43 -4.93 -22.03
N ARG A 35 -16.92 -4.01 -22.86
CA ARG A 35 -18.34 -3.90 -23.18
C ARG A 35 -18.56 -4.48 -24.58
N ASN A 36 -19.69 -5.16 -24.77
CA ASN A 36 -20.10 -5.57 -26.12
C ASN A 36 -20.64 -4.37 -26.91
N ILE A 37 -20.96 -4.59 -28.18
CA ILE A 37 -21.51 -3.56 -29.08
C ILE A 37 -22.82 -2.92 -28.57
N PHE A 38 -23.54 -3.59 -27.65
CA PHE A 38 -24.75 -3.07 -27.00
C PHE A 38 -24.45 -2.39 -25.65
N GLY A 39 -23.18 -2.11 -25.33
CA GLY A 39 -22.79 -1.49 -24.07
C GLY A 39 -22.86 -2.39 -22.84
N ARG A 40 -23.26 -3.67 -22.97
CA ARG A 40 -23.30 -4.62 -21.86
C ARG A 40 -21.89 -5.06 -21.49
N LYS A 41 -21.62 -5.10 -20.19
CA LYS A 41 -20.36 -5.64 -19.66
C LYS A 41 -20.27 -7.12 -19.97
N ILE A 42 -19.10 -7.58 -20.41
CA ILE A 42 -18.81 -8.99 -20.66
C ILE A 42 -17.68 -9.43 -19.73
N GLU A 43 -17.62 -10.72 -19.43
CA GLU A 43 -16.61 -11.27 -18.51
C GLU A 43 -15.17 -11.12 -19.01
N MET A 44 -14.98 -11.03 -20.34
CA MET A 44 -13.69 -10.74 -20.92
C MET A 44 -13.29 -9.27 -20.68
N GLY A 45 -12.04 -9.08 -20.31
CA GLY A 45 -11.52 -7.74 -20.03
C GLY A 45 -10.03 -7.65 -20.25
N THR A 46 -9.49 -6.48 -20.01
CA THR A 46 -8.05 -6.23 -20.06
C THR A 46 -7.50 -6.17 -18.65
N TYR A 47 -6.49 -6.99 -18.39
CA TYR A 47 -5.67 -6.89 -17.19
C TYR A 47 -4.44 -6.05 -17.49
N THR A 48 -4.15 -5.07 -16.65
CA THR A 48 -3.04 -4.15 -16.82
C THR A 48 -2.23 -4.09 -15.54
N VAL A 49 -0.91 -4.10 -15.68
CA VAL A 49 0.06 -3.86 -14.61
C VAL A 49 0.72 -2.52 -14.86
N CYS A 50 0.72 -1.63 -13.88
CA CYS A 50 1.33 -0.32 -14.01
C CYS A 50 2.45 -0.14 -12.97
N SER A 51 3.54 0.49 -13.38
CA SER A 51 4.45 1.18 -12.49
C SER A 51 3.95 2.62 -12.28
N ARG A 52 4.72 3.44 -11.58
CA ARG A 52 4.35 4.84 -11.32
C ARG A 52 3.99 5.64 -12.59
N ASN A 53 4.69 5.40 -13.70
CA ASN A 53 4.59 6.23 -14.90
C ASN A 53 4.17 5.45 -16.15
N ASN A 54 4.17 4.11 -16.13
CA ASN A 54 3.96 3.29 -17.31
C ASN A 54 2.97 2.17 -17.06
N ALA A 55 2.18 1.84 -18.09
CA ALA A 55 1.31 0.69 -18.13
C ALA A 55 1.92 -0.43 -18.98
N TYR A 56 1.81 -1.67 -18.52
CA TYR A 56 2.35 -2.87 -19.16
C TYR A 56 1.24 -3.89 -19.36
N PHE A 57 1.19 -4.45 -20.56
CA PHE A 57 0.23 -5.50 -20.92
C PHE A 57 0.89 -6.87 -21.02
N VAL A 58 2.22 -6.88 -21.00
CA VAL A 58 3.05 -8.08 -21.10
C VAL A 58 4.25 -8.00 -20.16
N LYS A 59 4.75 -9.15 -19.72
CA LYS A 59 5.81 -9.30 -18.71
C LYS A 59 7.16 -8.66 -19.09
N ARG A 60 7.42 -8.43 -20.36
CA ARG A 60 8.75 -8.07 -20.89
C ARG A 60 9.38 -6.83 -20.28
N GLY A 61 8.57 -5.84 -19.84
CA GLY A 61 9.09 -4.56 -19.33
C GLY A 61 9.38 -4.53 -17.84
N MET A 62 8.62 -5.30 -17.04
CA MET A 62 8.68 -5.29 -15.56
C MET A 62 8.37 -6.69 -15.01
N PRO A 63 9.26 -7.68 -15.23
CA PRO A 63 8.97 -9.09 -14.91
C PRO A 63 8.60 -9.30 -13.45
N HIS A 64 9.27 -8.63 -12.50
CA HIS A 64 9.02 -8.79 -11.07
C HIS A 64 7.60 -8.37 -10.64
N LEU A 65 6.97 -7.38 -11.31
CA LEU A 65 5.59 -7.00 -11.01
C LEU A 65 4.59 -8.05 -11.50
N PHE A 66 4.88 -8.70 -12.63
CA PHE A 66 4.06 -9.79 -13.15
C PHE A 66 4.25 -11.07 -12.33
N ASP A 67 5.49 -11.43 -11.96
CA ASP A 67 5.77 -12.58 -11.09
C ASP A 67 5.07 -12.44 -9.74
N LEU A 68 5.11 -11.25 -9.16
CA LEU A 68 4.37 -10.94 -7.94
C LEU A 68 2.86 -11.06 -8.13
N SER A 69 2.34 -10.53 -9.25
CA SER A 69 0.92 -10.65 -9.59
C SER A 69 0.47 -12.10 -9.74
N GLU A 70 1.27 -12.94 -10.40
CA GLU A 70 1.00 -14.37 -10.58
C GLU A 70 0.99 -15.10 -9.23
N ARG A 71 1.98 -14.86 -8.37
CA ARG A 71 2.07 -15.47 -7.03
C ARG A 71 0.91 -15.07 -6.13
N LEU A 72 0.53 -13.80 -6.14
CA LEU A 72 -0.60 -13.28 -5.36
C LEU A 72 -1.97 -13.54 -6.02
N GLY A 73 -2.00 -14.06 -7.26
CA GLY A 73 -3.24 -14.29 -8.02
C GLY A 73 -4.06 -13.02 -8.25
N ILE A 74 -3.41 -11.86 -8.44
CA ILE A 74 -4.12 -10.58 -8.47
C ILE A 74 -5.12 -10.52 -9.62
N LYS A 75 -4.74 -11.00 -10.80
CA LYS A 75 -5.63 -11.03 -11.96
C LYS A 75 -6.87 -11.87 -11.70
N GLU A 76 -6.69 -13.07 -11.18
CA GLU A 76 -7.73 -14.02 -10.85
C GLU A 76 -8.67 -13.48 -9.76
N LYS A 77 -8.11 -12.90 -8.71
CA LYS A 77 -8.85 -12.26 -7.62
C LYS A 77 -9.70 -11.08 -8.12
N LEU A 78 -9.13 -10.21 -8.94
CA LEU A 78 -9.85 -9.07 -9.53
C LEU A 78 -10.98 -9.52 -10.45
N LEU A 79 -10.74 -10.54 -11.27
CA LEU A 79 -11.77 -11.11 -12.15
C LEU A 79 -12.88 -11.77 -11.35
N ALA A 80 -12.54 -12.55 -10.31
CA ALA A 80 -13.51 -13.18 -9.43
C ALA A 80 -14.34 -12.14 -8.66
N TYR A 81 -13.69 -11.08 -8.17
CA TYR A 81 -14.35 -9.96 -7.51
C TYR A 81 -15.37 -9.28 -8.44
N TYR A 82 -14.95 -9.00 -9.69
CA TYR A 82 -15.85 -8.45 -10.70
C TYR A 82 -17.04 -9.37 -11.00
N LYS A 83 -16.81 -10.68 -11.15
CA LYS A 83 -17.88 -11.65 -11.39
C LYS A 83 -18.89 -11.70 -10.24
N LYS A 84 -18.40 -11.68 -9.00
CA LYS A 84 -19.23 -11.79 -7.79
C LYS A 84 -19.99 -10.49 -7.49
N TYR A 85 -19.33 -9.33 -7.62
CA TYR A 85 -19.90 -8.06 -7.15
C TYR A 85 -20.25 -7.06 -8.28
N GLY A 86 -19.87 -7.33 -9.53
CA GLY A 86 -20.07 -6.42 -10.65
C GLY A 86 -19.20 -5.16 -10.62
N ILE A 87 -18.23 -5.11 -9.70
CA ILE A 87 -17.37 -3.97 -9.45
C ILE A 87 -15.97 -4.26 -9.98
N SER A 88 -15.48 -3.39 -10.85
CA SER A 88 -14.12 -3.44 -11.36
C SER A 88 -13.20 -2.61 -10.47
N LEU A 89 -12.06 -3.17 -10.07
CA LEU A 89 -11.13 -2.54 -9.15
C LEU A 89 -9.76 -2.28 -9.79
N ALA A 90 -9.12 -1.19 -9.33
CA ALA A 90 -7.69 -0.97 -9.46
C ALA A 90 -7.06 -1.01 -8.06
N ILE A 91 -6.11 -1.92 -7.84
CA ILE A 91 -5.37 -2.06 -6.59
C ILE A 91 -4.04 -1.35 -6.75
N GLN A 92 -3.75 -0.39 -5.89
CA GLN A 92 -2.47 0.32 -5.84
C GLN A 92 -1.76 0.05 -4.52
N GLY A 93 -0.47 -0.28 -4.60
CA GLY A 93 0.33 -0.59 -3.44
C GLY A 93 1.81 -0.29 -3.67
N GLU A 94 2.57 -0.48 -2.61
CA GLU A 94 4.03 -0.43 -2.66
C GLU A 94 4.58 -1.85 -2.75
N VAL A 95 5.41 -2.11 -3.74
CA VAL A 95 6.13 -3.37 -3.90
C VAL A 95 7.47 -3.25 -3.22
N CYS A 96 7.70 -4.08 -2.21
CA CYS A 96 8.93 -4.12 -1.43
C CYS A 96 9.62 -5.47 -1.62
N GLY A 97 10.95 -5.51 -1.54
CA GLY A 97 11.69 -6.76 -1.61
C GLY A 97 13.04 -6.66 -2.31
N PRO A 98 13.65 -7.80 -2.64
CA PRO A 98 15.01 -7.86 -3.19
C PRO A 98 15.16 -7.01 -4.46
N LYS A 99 16.24 -6.25 -4.56
CA LYS A 99 16.57 -5.37 -5.70
C LYS A 99 15.58 -4.22 -5.94
N ILE A 100 14.67 -3.96 -5.00
CA ILE A 100 13.82 -2.77 -5.00
C ILE A 100 14.32 -1.87 -3.90
N GLN A 101 14.74 -0.65 -4.26
CA GLN A 101 15.35 0.30 -3.33
C GLN A 101 16.46 -0.38 -2.51
N LYS A 102 16.50 -0.18 -1.19
CA LYS A 102 17.49 -0.78 -0.29
C LYS A 102 17.00 -2.03 0.42
N ASN A 103 15.71 -2.38 0.23
CA ASN A 103 15.07 -3.48 0.94
C ASN A 103 15.37 -3.46 2.44
N ILE A 104 15.16 -2.31 3.08
CA ILE A 104 15.44 -2.11 4.52
C ILE A 104 14.72 -3.10 5.43
N TYR A 105 13.69 -3.75 4.91
CA TYR A 105 12.92 -4.76 5.63
C TYR A 105 13.53 -6.17 5.56
N ASP A 106 14.59 -6.38 4.74
CA ASP A 106 15.20 -7.68 4.45
C ASP A 106 14.20 -8.74 3.99
N PHE A 107 13.20 -8.34 3.20
CA PHE A 107 12.25 -9.28 2.64
C PHE A 107 12.95 -10.28 1.73
N PRO A 108 12.70 -11.60 1.88
CA PRO A 108 13.32 -12.63 1.05
C PRO A 108 12.72 -12.68 -0.36
N CYS A 109 11.53 -12.17 -0.55
CA CYS A 109 10.83 -12.09 -1.83
C CYS A 109 10.04 -10.78 -1.94
N HIS A 110 9.48 -10.52 -3.12
CA HIS A 110 8.66 -9.32 -3.33
C HIS A 110 7.31 -9.45 -2.62
N TRP A 111 6.84 -8.35 -2.01
CA TRP A 111 5.52 -8.21 -1.38
C TRP A 111 4.82 -6.96 -1.89
N LEU A 112 3.48 -7.03 -1.95
CA LEU A 112 2.64 -5.88 -2.26
C LEU A 112 1.91 -5.44 -0.98
N PHE A 113 2.12 -4.19 -0.59
CA PHE A 113 1.40 -3.54 0.50
C PHE A 113 0.39 -2.55 -0.10
N VAL A 114 -0.87 -2.92 -0.07
CA VAL A 114 -1.96 -2.15 -0.66
C VAL A 114 -2.25 -0.93 0.21
N TYR A 115 -2.22 0.25 -0.40
CA TYR A 115 -2.53 1.51 0.29
C TYR A 115 -3.68 2.30 -0.36
N LYS A 116 -4.17 1.84 -1.51
CA LYS A 116 -5.27 2.48 -2.22
C LYS A 116 -5.99 1.48 -3.12
N ILE A 117 -7.30 1.51 -3.11
CA ILE A 117 -8.14 0.81 -4.08
C ILE A 117 -9.10 1.81 -4.71
N ARG A 118 -9.18 1.80 -6.03
CA ARG A 118 -10.15 2.58 -6.78
C ARG A 118 -11.22 1.67 -7.36
N ASP A 119 -12.45 1.98 -7.06
CA ASP A 119 -13.62 1.42 -7.75
C ASP A 119 -13.74 2.09 -9.13
N LEU A 120 -13.37 1.34 -10.16
CA LEU A 120 -13.41 1.80 -11.56
C LEU A 120 -14.84 1.86 -12.11
N THR A 121 -15.76 1.14 -11.50
CA THR A 121 -17.18 1.11 -11.92
C THR A 121 -17.89 2.40 -11.51
N ASN A 122 -17.62 2.87 -10.29
CA ASN A 122 -18.24 4.06 -9.71
C ASN A 122 -17.30 5.28 -9.71
N ALA A 123 -16.08 5.14 -10.27
CA ALA A 123 -15.06 6.19 -10.39
C ALA A 123 -14.66 6.85 -9.06
N ARG A 124 -14.65 6.10 -7.96
CA ARG A 124 -14.32 6.59 -6.62
C ARG A 124 -13.16 5.81 -5.99
N ASP A 125 -12.40 6.45 -5.14
CA ASP A 125 -11.44 5.79 -4.27
C ASP A 125 -12.17 5.23 -3.05
N LEU A 126 -11.80 4.03 -2.60
CA LEU A 126 -12.40 3.44 -1.41
C LEU A 126 -11.83 4.13 -0.15
N PRO A 127 -12.68 4.51 0.82
CA PRO A 127 -12.22 4.90 2.15
C PRO A 127 -11.51 3.74 2.85
N TRP A 128 -10.79 4.02 3.94
CA TRP A 128 -9.93 3.03 4.59
C TRP A 128 -10.64 1.72 4.95
N CYS A 129 -11.76 1.80 5.65
CA CYS A 129 -12.50 0.60 6.06
C CYS A 129 -13.00 -0.24 4.87
N ASP A 130 -13.45 0.43 3.79
CA ASP A 130 -13.87 -0.26 2.55
C ASP A 130 -12.67 -0.90 1.83
N LEU A 131 -11.48 -0.29 1.92
CA LEU A 131 -10.24 -0.84 1.35
C LEU A 131 -9.85 -2.14 2.08
N GLU A 132 -9.84 -2.14 3.40
CA GLU A 132 -9.53 -3.33 4.21
C GLU A 132 -10.50 -4.47 3.87
N LEU A 133 -11.79 -4.19 3.90
CA LEU A 133 -12.82 -5.17 3.53
C LEU A 133 -12.69 -5.67 2.08
N ALA A 134 -12.29 -4.80 1.14
CA ALA A 134 -12.08 -5.22 -0.25
C ALA A 134 -10.86 -6.15 -0.37
N VAL A 135 -9.76 -5.89 0.37
CA VAL A 135 -8.58 -6.77 0.40
C VAL A 135 -8.93 -8.13 1.02
N GLU A 136 -9.68 -8.14 2.11
CA GLU A 136 -10.16 -9.38 2.74
C GLU A 136 -10.98 -10.22 1.76
N ARG A 137 -11.98 -9.64 1.11
CA ARG A 137 -12.81 -10.30 0.09
C ARG A 137 -12.01 -10.82 -1.11
N LEU A 138 -10.99 -10.05 -1.54
CA LEU A 138 -10.08 -10.50 -2.61
C LEU A 138 -9.27 -11.73 -2.17
N ASN A 139 -8.83 -11.76 -0.91
CA ASN A 139 -8.10 -12.91 -0.37
C ASN A 139 -9.01 -14.14 -0.27
N GLU A 140 -10.24 -14.00 0.24
CA GLU A 140 -11.22 -15.09 0.26
C GLU A 140 -11.46 -15.70 -1.13
N LEU A 141 -11.56 -14.85 -2.17
CA LEU A 141 -11.77 -15.31 -3.55
C LEU A 141 -10.58 -16.08 -4.13
N GLY A 142 -9.40 -15.95 -3.52
CA GLY A 142 -8.17 -16.66 -3.91
C GLY A 142 -7.70 -17.70 -2.89
N GLU A 143 -8.50 -17.98 -1.86
CA GLU A 143 -8.12 -18.87 -0.77
C GLU A 143 -7.65 -20.24 -1.24
N GLY A 144 -6.57 -20.74 -0.64
CA GLY A 144 -5.97 -22.04 -0.94
C GLY A 144 -5.27 -22.15 -2.31
N LYS A 145 -5.25 -21.10 -3.11
CA LYS A 145 -4.62 -21.09 -4.45
C LYS A 145 -3.46 -20.12 -4.58
N PHE A 146 -3.53 -19.00 -3.88
CA PHE A 146 -2.59 -17.88 -4.01
C PHE A 146 -2.20 -17.34 -2.64
N ASP A 147 -1.04 -16.69 -2.58
CA ASP A 147 -0.64 -15.92 -1.42
C ASP A 147 -1.62 -14.76 -1.14
N ILE A 148 -1.63 -14.29 0.10
CA ILE A 148 -2.52 -13.21 0.51
C ILE A 148 -2.03 -11.84 0.06
N LEU A 149 -2.97 -10.97 -0.30
CA LEU A 149 -2.74 -9.53 -0.39
C LEU A 149 -2.69 -8.94 1.01
N ARG A 150 -1.79 -7.98 1.22
CA ARG A 150 -1.63 -7.29 2.50
C ARG A 150 -1.96 -5.82 2.35
N VAL A 151 -2.64 -5.28 3.35
CA VAL A 151 -2.79 -3.83 3.48
C VAL A 151 -1.49 -3.25 4.04
N VAL A 152 -1.16 -2.02 3.67
CA VAL A 152 -0.05 -1.30 4.28
C VAL A 152 -0.25 -1.21 5.80
N PRO A 153 0.81 -1.41 6.63
CA PRO A 153 0.67 -1.40 8.07
C PRO A 153 0.06 -0.09 8.58
N LEU A 154 -0.99 -0.22 9.37
CA LEU A 154 -1.62 0.89 10.05
C LEU A 154 -0.81 1.25 11.29
N VAL A 155 -0.52 2.54 11.47
CA VAL A 155 0.23 3.08 12.61
C VAL A 155 -0.74 3.66 13.64
N ARG A 156 -1.78 4.35 13.16
CA ARG A 156 -2.81 4.96 14.01
C ARG A 156 -4.10 5.19 13.25
N GLU A 157 -5.22 4.94 13.92
CA GLU A 157 -6.58 5.16 13.43
C GLU A 157 -7.22 6.38 14.10
N PHE A 158 -8.17 6.98 13.37
CA PHE A 158 -9.23 7.85 13.91
C PHE A 158 -8.74 8.97 14.82
N GLN A 159 -7.82 9.79 14.34
CA GLN A 159 -7.44 11.01 15.03
C GLN A 159 -7.78 12.21 14.16
N VAL A 160 -8.39 13.24 14.76
CA VAL A 160 -8.61 14.53 14.09
C VAL A 160 -7.26 15.17 13.78
N LEU A 161 -7.11 15.74 12.58
CA LEU A 161 -5.82 16.22 12.10
C LEU A 161 -5.20 17.29 13.00
N GLU A 162 -6.01 18.20 13.52
CA GLU A 162 -5.54 19.27 14.41
C GLU A 162 -5.00 18.78 15.76
N ASP A 163 -5.47 17.61 16.22
CA ASP A 163 -5.03 17.01 17.49
C ASP A 163 -3.72 16.21 17.34
N MET A 164 -3.17 16.13 16.12
CA MET A 164 -1.97 15.35 15.85
C MET A 164 -0.71 16.17 16.09
N ASP A 165 0.18 15.70 16.97
CA ASP A 165 1.55 16.19 17.02
C ASP A 165 2.38 15.58 15.87
N LEU A 166 2.31 16.23 14.72
CA LEU A 166 3.00 15.77 13.50
C LEU A 166 4.53 15.74 13.66
N GLY A 167 5.08 16.48 14.62
CA GLY A 167 6.51 16.48 14.94
C GLY A 167 6.99 15.12 15.42
N ASN A 168 6.21 14.45 16.23
CA ASN A 168 6.53 13.14 16.78
C ASN A 168 6.64 12.06 15.72
N TYR A 169 5.87 12.15 14.63
CA TYR A 169 5.92 11.16 13.53
C TYR A 169 7.20 11.23 12.68
N LYS A 170 8.11 12.16 12.96
CA LYS A 170 9.45 12.22 12.37
C LYS A 170 10.49 11.40 13.15
N ASN A 171 10.09 10.76 14.22
CA ASN A 171 10.98 10.05 15.12
C ASN A 171 10.67 8.54 15.08
N ALA A 172 11.65 7.73 14.64
CA ALA A 172 11.51 6.28 14.57
C ALA A 172 11.25 5.65 15.95
N GLU A 173 11.84 6.19 17.02
CA GLU A 173 11.60 5.72 18.39
C GLU A 173 10.12 5.90 18.79
N PHE A 174 9.53 7.06 18.48
CA PHE A 174 8.11 7.31 18.72
C PHE A 174 7.22 6.33 17.95
N LEU A 175 7.53 6.05 16.68
CA LEU A 175 6.79 5.09 15.87
C LEU A 175 6.87 3.67 16.45
N CYS A 176 8.03 3.27 16.99
CA CYS A 176 8.17 2.00 17.69
C CYS A 176 7.34 1.95 18.97
N HIS A 177 7.24 3.04 19.75
CA HIS A 177 6.39 3.13 20.92
C HIS A 177 4.88 3.01 20.58
N LEU A 178 4.49 3.42 19.39
CA LEU A 178 3.13 3.18 18.88
C LEU A 178 2.88 1.73 18.43
N GLY A 179 3.86 0.85 18.62
CA GLY A 179 3.76 -0.55 18.22
C GLY A 179 4.10 -0.81 16.75
N PHE A 180 4.60 0.19 16.02
CA PHE A 180 5.04 0.00 14.66
C PHE A 180 6.39 -0.72 14.63
N LYS A 181 6.35 -2.00 14.29
CA LYS A 181 7.51 -2.88 14.24
C LYS A 181 7.82 -3.29 12.81
N LYS A 182 9.06 -3.77 12.58
CA LYS A 182 9.44 -4.31 11.28
C LYS A 182 8.50 -5.46 10.90
N PRO A 183 7.77 -5.37 9.77
CA PRO A 183 6.94 -6.47 9.33
C PRO A 183 7.82 -7.65 8.91
N PHE A 184 7.67 -8.78 9.59
CA PHE A 184 8.35 -10.02 9.27
C PHE A 184 7.33 -11.08 8.89
N PHE A 185 7.65 -11.90 7.88
CA PHE A 185 6.77 -12.98 7.43
C PHE A 185 7.41 -14.31 7.79
N ASN A 186 6.68 -15.12 8.55
CA ASN A 186 6.99 -16.52 8.74
C ASN A 186 6.39 -17.34 7.60
N ASP A 187 6.87 -18.57 7.45
CA ASP A 187 6.45 -19.53 6.41
C ASP A 187 4.94 -19.84 6.40
N GLY A 188 4.18 -19.32 7.35
CA GLY A 188 2.74 -19.51 7.49
C GLY A 188 1.87 -18.26 7.37
N ASN A 189 2.34 -17.17 6.76
CA ASN A 189 1.59 -15.91 6.63
C ASN A 189 1.45 -15.05 7.90
N ASP A 190 2.00 -15.46 9.02
CA ASP A 190 1.98 -14.64 10.23
C ASP A 190 3.05 -13.55 10.18
N VAL A 191 2.67 -12.34 10.57
CA VAL A 191 3.62 -11.24 10.76
C VAL A 191 4.34 -11.49 12.08
N ILE A 192 5.60 -11.91 12.02
CA ILE A 192 6.44 -11.95 13.22
C ILE A 192 7.08 -10.59 13.42
N GLU A 193 6.82 -10.02 14.56
CA GLU A 193 7.45 -8.78 15.00
C GLU A 193 8.91 -9.05 15.37
N VAL A 194 9.83 -8.70 14.49
CA VAL A 194 11.25 -8.68 14.83
C VAL A 194 11.70 -7.23 14.94
N VAL A 195 12.04 -6.84 16.14
CA VAL A 195 12.77 -5.60 16.39
C VAL A 195 14.21 -5.82 15.95
N SER A 196 14.56 -5.47 14.72
CA SER A 196 15.97 -5.38 14.35
C SER A 196 16.37 -3.93 14.40
N GLY A 197 16.93 -3.50 15.51
CA GLY A 197 17.51 -2.17 15.64
C GLY A 197 18.70 -1.99 14.72
N LYS A 198 18.98 -0.77 14.32
CA LYS A 198 20.31 -0.35 13.88
C LYS A 198 21.28 -0.71 15.00
N LYS A 199 22.49 -1.18 14.67
CA LYS A 199 23.46 -1.64 15.67
C LYS A 199 23.54 -0.67 16.86
N GLY A 200 23.05 -1.09 18.02
CA GLY A 200 22.98 -0.30 19.25
C GLY A 200 21.68 0.50 19.48
N LYS A 201 20.63 0.28 18.68
CA LYS A 201 19.29 0.88 18.89
C LYS A 201 18.23 -0.21 18.95
N ASP A 202 17.29 -0.07 19.88
CA ASP A 202 16.19 -1.02 20.10
C ASP A 202 14.96 -0.74 19.22
N TYR A 203 15.14 0.01 18.12
CA TYR A 203 14.06 0.34 17.20
C TYR A 203 14.48 0.22 15.73
N PHE A 204 13.50 -0.03 14.88
CA PHE A 204 13.68 -0.18 13.45
C PHE A 204 13.59 1.18 12.73
N LEU A 205 14.52 1.44 11.81
CA LEU A 205 14.51 2.66 11.01
C LEU A 205 13.46 2.56 9.89
N HIS A 206 12.48 3.44 9.92
CA HIS A 206 11.40 3.53 8.94
C HIS A 206 11.65 4.68 7.95
N GLU A 207 11.09 4.59 6.74
CA GLU A 207 11.09 5.73 5.81
C GLU A 207 10.22 6.89 6.32
N GLY A 208 9.25 6.58 7.19
CA GLY A 208 8.30 7.52 7.78
C GLY A 208 6.86 7.02 7.69
N VAL A 209 5.93 7.95 7.68
CA VAL A 209 4.50 7.67 7.63
C VAL A 209 3.77 8.44 6.53
N VAL A 210 2.57 8.01 6.20
CA VAL A 210 1.63 8.72 5.34
C VAL A 210 0.35 8.98 6.11
N VAL A 211 0.00 10.25 6.27
CA VAL A 211 -1.27 10.70 6.87
C VAL A 211 -2.30 10.88 5.77
N ARG A 212 -3.51 10.38 5.99
CA ARG A 212 -4.63 10.49 5.04
C ARG A 212 -5.92 10.82 5.76
N GLY A 213 -6.77 11.61 5.12
CA GLY A 213 -8.17 11.76 5.53
C GLY A 213 -8.94 10.44 5.32
N MET A 214 -9.89 10.15 6.21
CA MET A 214 -10.64 8.89 6.21
C MET A 214 -11.34 8.58 4.88
N ASN A 215 -11.83 9.60 4.19
CA ASN A 215 -12.48 9.49 2.88
C ASN A 215 -11.56 9.90 1.72
N ASN A 216 -10.24 9.89 1.93
CA ASN A 216 -9.23 10.29 0.95
C ASN A 216 -9.29 11.77 0.52
N GLU A 217 -9.74 12.68 1.38
CA GLU A 217 -9.82 14.12 1.13
C GLU A 217 -8.44 14.73 0.84
N PHE A 218 -7.42 14.19 1.51
CA PHE A 218 -6.03 14.57 1.35
C PHE A 218 -5.07 13.42 1.69
N SER A 219 -3.81 13.58 1.32
CA SER A 219 -2.71 12.77 1.84
C SER A 219 -1.40 13.55 1.81
N PHE A 220 -0.59 13.37 2.84
CA PHE A 220 0.79 13.88 2.87
C PHE A 220 1.73 12.90 3.58
N LYS A 221 3.03 13.11 3.39
CA LYS A 221 4.08 12.21 3.88
C LYS A 221 4.94 12.93 4.91
N ILE A 222 5.19 12.25 6.02
CA ILE A 222 6.16 12.67 7.03
C ILE A 222 7.32 11.68 6.95
N LYS A 223 8.50 12.18 6.57
CA LYS A 223 9.70 11.35 6.53
C LYS A 223 10.35 11.32 7.90
N ASP A 224 10.84 10.15 8.28
CA ASP A 224 11.69 10.00 9.45
C ASP A 224 12.99 10.79 9.28
N ALA A 225 13.40 11.49 10.33
CA ALA A 225 14.57 12.39 10.27
C ALA A 225 15.88 11.61 10.16
N GLU A 226 16.01 10.48 10.86
CA GLU A 226 17.21 9.64 10.79
C GLU A 226 17.32 8.93 9.44
N TYR A 227 16.21 8.42 8.91
CA TYR A 227 16.17 7.86 7.58
C TYR A 227 16.62 8.88 6.54
N ALA A 228 16.11 10.10 6.61
CA ALA A 228 16.49 11.16 5.68
C ALA A 228 17.98 11.49 5.77
N TYR A 229 18.56 11.52 6.97
CA TYR A 229 20.00 11.77 7.18
C TYR A 229 20.88 10.65 6.64
N ASP A 230 20.56 9.39 6.96
CA ASP A 230 21.36 8.22 6.55
C ASP A 230 21.40 8.04 5.01
N PHE A 231 20.43 8.58 4.31
CA PHE A 231 20.29 8.40 2.87
C PHE A 231 20.51 9.65 2.02
N SER A 232 20.61 10.84 2.63
CA SER A 232 20.99 12.08 1.93
C SER A 232 22.49 12.29 1.81
N GLY A 233 23.30 11.56 2.55
CA GLY A 233 24.77 11.69 2.58
C GLY A 233 25.55 10.82 1.59
N LYS A 234 24.91 10.31 0.53
CA LYS A 234 25.52 9.45 -0.49
C LYS A 234 25.17 9.88 -1.93
N GLU A 235 25.16 11.17 -2.19
CA GLU A 235 25.31 11.71 -3.54
C GLU A 235 26.70 12.35 -3.70
#